data_f9a941942c6f41c473e3193cec2eedd8
#
_entry.id   f9a941942c6f41c473e3193cec2eedd8
#
_cell.length_a   1.000
_cell.length_b   1.000
_cell.length_c   1.000
_cell.angle_alpha   90.00
_cell.angle_beta   90.00
_cell.angle_gamma   90.00
#
_symmetry.space_group_name_H-M   'P 1'
#
loop_
_entity.id
_entity.type
_entity.pdbx_description
1 polymer ?
#
loop_
_entity_poly.entity_id
_entity_poly.type
_entity_poly.pdbx_seq_one_letter_code
_entity_poly.pdbx_strand_id
1 'polypeptide(L)'
;MHEQNKALCETLEVLLNTRDLDPEQWIDYPEYGFRQYFLWKNPETGASIALLDFQKDGRIPVKHTHASNQFMYCLEGDYEYVDVGLRLKPGSFYMNPVGHPHGPTIAHERSVLIEIYDGPHYHEKPVFHTDETIGDFLAKS
;
A
#
# COMPACT_ATOMS: atom_id res chain seq x y z
N MET A 1 -17.08 15.31 -8.75
CA MET A 1 -16.81 13.99 -8.18
C MET A 1 -15.38 13.89 -7.73
N HIS A 2 -14.41 14.04 -8.64
CA HIS A 2 -13.01 13.92 -8.30
C HIS A 2 -12.48 15.05 -7.41
N GLU A 3 -13.22 16.15 -7.29
CA GLU A 3 -12.83 17.24 -6.41
C GLU A 3 -12.74 16.82 -4.95
N GLN A 4 -13.52 15.81 -4.54
CA GLN A 4 -13.46 15.28 -3.18
C GLN A 4 -12.12 14.61 -2.88
N ASN A 5 -11.38 14.22 -3.93
CA ASN A 5 -10.13 13.48 -3.79
C ASN A 5 -8.88 14.38 -3.81
N LYS A 6 -9.06 15.69 -3.81
CA LYS A 6 -7.92 16.61 -4.01
C LYS A 6 -7.14 16.95 -2.75
N ALA A 7 -7.69 16.69 -1.59
CA ALA A 7 -7.08 17.11 -0.32
C ALA A 7 -6.16 16.06 0.30
N LEU A 8 -5.50 15.23 -0.53
CA LEU A 8 -4.75 14.07 -0.07
C LEU A 8 -3.52 14.38 0.78
N CYS A 9 -2.87 15.52 0.54
CA CYS A 9 -1.63 15.89 1.22
C CYS A 9 -1.82 17.04 2.19
N GLU A 10 -3.06 17.39 2.49
CA GLU A 10 -3.37 18.51 3.36
C GLU A 10 -3.76 18.01 4.75
N THR A 11 -3.70 18.90 5.74
CA THR A 11 -4.22 18.62 7.08
C THR A 11 -5.75 18.80 7.14
N LEU A 12 -6.37 19.02 6.00
CA LEU A 12 -7.81 19.17 5.87
C LEU A 12 -8.48 17.80 5.86
N GLU A 13 -9.75 17.78 6.26
CA GLU A 13 -10.51 16.56 6.17
C GLU A 13 -10.68 16.10 4.72
N VAL A 14 -10.75 14.78 4.53
CA VAL A 14 -10.88 14.15 3.21
C VAL A 14 -12.16 13.33 3.18
N LEU A 15 -12.93 13.51 2.12
CA LEU A 15 -14.06 12.63 1.81
C LEU A 15 -13.93 12.20 0.37
N LEU A 16 -13.92 10.90 0.16
CA LEU A 16 -13.91 10.33 -1.19
C LEU A 16 -14.69 9.01 -1.19
N ASN A 17 -15.11 8.61 -2.37
CA ASN A 17 -15.80 7.34 -2.58
C ASN A 17 -14.90 6.44 -3.43
N THR A 18 -14.58 5.26 -2.92
CA THR A 18 -13.69 4.33 -3.63
C THR A 18 -14.29 3.79 -4.93
N ARG A 19 -15.57 4.04 -5.18
CA ARG A 19 -16.23 3.69 -6.46
C ARG A 19 -16.15 4.82 -7.49
N ASP A 20 -15.58 5.96 -7.12
CA ASP A 20 -15.48 7.14 -7.99
C ASP A 20 -14.10 7.80 -7.80
N LEU A 21 -13.06 6.97 -7.93
CA LEU A 21 -11.69 7.46 -7.83
C LEU A 21 -11.20 7.99 -9.17
N ASP A 22 -10.32 8.99 -9.10
CA ASP A 22 -9.68 9.55 -10.29
C ASP A 22 -8.72 8.54 -10.88
N PRO A 23 -8.97 8.02 -12.09
CA PRO A 23 -8.11 7.00 -12.68
C PRO A 23 -6.67 7.46 -12.92
N GLU A 24 -6.43 8.76 -12.99
CA GLU A 24 -5.08 9.29 -13.21
C GLU A 24 -4.22 9.28 -11.93
N GLN A 25 -4.83 9.11 -10.76
CA GLN A 25 -4.09 9.11 -9.49
C GLN A 25 -3.61 7.72 -9.06
N TRP A 26 -3.98 6.67 -9.77
CA TRP A 26 -3.43 5.35 -9.52
C TRP A 26 -1.96 5.29 -9.87
N ILE A 27 -1.15 4.69 -9.01
CA ILE A 27 0.25 4.38 -9.28
C ILE A 27 0.31 2.92 -9.69
N ASP A 28 0.74 2.66 -10.93
CA ASP A 28 0.78 1.31 -11.49
C ASP A 28 2.15 0.67 -11.31
N TYR A 29 2.13 -0.63 -10.99
CA TYR A 29 3.32 -1.48 -10.92
C TYR A 29 3.09 -2.66 -11.87
N PRO A 30 3.16 -2.41 -13.19
CA PRO A 30 2.72 -3.40 -14.18
C PRO A 30 3.54 -4.68 -14.19
N GLU A 31 4.84 -4.61 -13.86
CA GLU A 31 5.68 -5.80 -13.79
C GLU A 31 5.25 -6.76 -12.67
N TYR A 32 4.60 -6.24 -11.65
CA TYR A 32 4.24 -7.01 -10.45
C TYR A 32 2.75 -7.21 -10.30
N GLY A 33 1.96 -6.68 -11.23
CA GLY A 33 0.53 -6.94 -11.29
C GLY A 33 -0.29 -6.28 -10.19
N PHE A 34 0.07 -5.08 -9.77
CA PHE A 34 -0.73 -4.34 -8.82
C PHE A 34 -0.67 -2.84 -9.06
N ARG A 35 -1.58 -2.13 -8.38
CA ARG A 35 -1.63 -0.68 -8.38
C ARG A 35 -2.03 -0.17 -7.00
N GLN A 36 -1.72 1.10 -6.75
CA GLN A 36 -1.89 1.72 -5.45
C GLN A 36 -2.54 3.09 -5.61
N TYR A 37 -3.51 3.38 -4.74
CA TYR A 37 -4.21 4.68 -4.73
C TYR A 37 -4.14 5.25 -3.32
N PHE A 38 -3.54 6.43 -3.16
CA PHE A 38 -3.48 7.07 -1.85
C PHE A 38 -4.80 7.75 -1.52
N LEU A 39 -5.40 7.33 -0.41
CA LEU A 39 -6.61 7.94 0.13
C LEU A 39 -6.25 9.16 0.98
N TRP A 40 -5.10 9.13 1.62
CA TRP A 40 -4.62 10.19 2.50
C TRP A 40 -3.11 10.04 2.71
N LYS A 41 -2.42 11.17 2.81
CA LYS A 41 -0.99 11.22 3.12
C LYS A 41 -0.72 12.38 4.07
N ASN A 42 0.25 12.19 4.96
CA ASN A 42 0.80 13.26 5.78
C ASN A 42 2.27 13.47 5.40
N PRO A 43 2.60 14.54 4.67
CA PRO A 43 3.97 14.75 4.19
C PRO A 43 4.96 15.07 5.32
N GLU A 44 4.50 15.52 6.47
CA GLU A 44 5.37 15.80 7.61
C GLU A 44 5.85 14.54 8.30
N THR A 45 4.97 13.56 8.47
CA THR A 45 5.28 12.33 9.21
C THR A 45 5.57 11.14 8.29
N GLY A 46 5.15 11.21 7.03
CA GLY A 46 5.19 10.09 6.10
C GLY A 46 4.06 9.10 6.27
N ALA A 47 3.16 9.31 7.22
CA ALA A 47 2.00 8.46 7.43
C ALA A 47 1.08 8.51 6.20
N SER A 48 0.40 7.41 5.92
CA SER A 48 -0.47 7.32 4.75
C SER A 48 -1.50 6.22 4.89
N ILE A 49 -2.55 6.35 4.08
CA ILE A 49 -3.59 5.31 3.92
C ILE A 49 -3.79 5.15 2.42
N ALA A 50 -3.71 3.92 1.94
CA ALA A 50 -3.84 3.63 0.51
C ALA A 50 -4.69 2.39 0.27
N LEU A 51 -5.26 2.32 -0.94
CA LEU A 51 -5.81 1.08 -1.48
C LEU A 51 -4.73 0.39 -2.30
N LEU A 52 -4.59 -0.91 -2.12
CA LEU A 52 -3.81 -1.78 -2.98
C LEU A 52 -4.76 -2.66 -3.76
N ASP A 53 -4.58 -2.74 -5.05
CA ASP A 53 -5.39 -3.57 -5.94
C ASP A 53 -4.44 -4.50 -6.69
N PHE A 54 -4.40 -5.76 -6.27
CA PHE A 54 -3.57 -6.78 -6.90
C PHE A 54 -4.42 -7.61 -7.85
N GLN A 55 -3.94 -7.78 -9.08
CA GLN A 55 -4.50 -8.78 -9.99
C GLN A 55 -4.18 -10.17 -9.42
N LYS A 56 -4.90 -11.20 -9.87
CA LYS A 56 -4.48 -12.57 -9.61
C LYS A 56 -3.04 -12.76 -10.06
N ASP A 57 -2.23 -13.38 -9.22
CA ASP A 57 -0.78 -13.58 -9.39
C ASP A 57 0.05 -12.30 -9.25
N GLY A 58 -0.59 -11.18 -8.95
CA GLY A 58 0.13 -9.95 -8.56
C GLY A 58 0.91 -10.18 -7.27
N ARG A 59 2.05 -9.50 -7.13
CA ARG A 59 2.98 -9.85 -6.04
C ARG A 59 3.93 -8.73 -5.67
N ILE A 60 4.43 -8.84 -4.44
CA ILE A 60 5.65 -8.14 -4.01
C ILE A 60 6.78 -9.18 -4.06
N PRO A 61 7.80 -9.00 -4.88
CA PRO A 61 8.72 -10.07 -5.23
C PRO A 61 9.77 -10.42 -4.19
N VAL A 62 9.94 -9.59 -3.15
CA VAL A 62 11.04 -9.76 -2.20
C VAL A 62 10.56 -9.63 -0.76
N LYS A 63 11.29 -10.28 0.15
CA LYS A 63 11.19 -10.04 1.57
C LYS A 63 11.76 -8.65 1.87
N HIS A 64 11.07 -7.88 2.71
CA HIS A 64 11.46 -6.50 2.98
C HIS A 64 11.02 -6.07 4.38
N THR A 65 11.55 -4.94 4.82
CA THR A 65 11.17 -4.29 6.07
C THR A 65 10.63 -2.90 5.80
N HIS A 66 9.90 -2.35 6.76
CA HIS A 66 9.36 -1.00 6.66
C HIS A 66 9.97 -0.09 7.73
N ALA A 67 9.95 1.21 7.45
CA ALA A 67 10.49 2.24 8.34
C ALA A 67 9.48 2.69 9.41
N SER A 68 8.27 2.15 9.37
CA SER A 68 7.20 2.41 10.34
C SER A 68 6.31 1.19 10.46
N ASN A 69 5.30 1.26 11.31
CA ASN A 69 4.34 0.17 11.43
C ASN A 69 3.41 0.17 10.22
N GLN A 70 3.13 -1.02 9.71
CA GLN A 70 2.21 -1.23 8.59
C GLN A 70 0.97 -1.98 9.07
N PHE A 71 -0.19 -1.51 8.67
CA PHE A 71 -1.47 -2.15 8.99
C PHE A 71 -2.18 -2.46 7.68
N MET A 72 -2.68 -3.69 7.56
CA MET A 72 -3.37 -4.15 6.37
C MET A 72 -4.76 -4.66 6.74
N TYR A 73 -5.74 -4.28 5.94
CA TYR A 73 -7.08 -4.84 6.06
C TYR A 73 -7.53 -5.33 4.69
N CYS A 74 -7.88 -6.61 4.60
CA CYS A 74 -8.29 -7.22 3.34
C CYS A 74 -9.79 -7.00 3.11
N LEU A 75 -10.12 -6.34 2.01
CA LEU A 75 -11.50 -6.10 1.59
C LEU A 75 -12.01 -7.24 0.71
N GLU A 76 -11.16 -7.74 -0.18
CA GLU A 76 -11.48 -8.80 -1.15
C GLU A 76 -10.26 -9.64 -1.41
N GLY A 77 -10.47 -10.89 -1.79
CA GLY A 77 -9.44 -11.73 -2.36
C GLY A 77 -8.77 -12.69 -1.38
N ASP A 78 -7.52 -13.02 -1.66
CA ASP A 78 -6.73 -13.99 -0.92
C ASP A 78 -5.25 -13.65 -1.16
N TYR A 79 -4.66 -12.96 -0.20
CA TYR A 79 -3.32 -12.39 -0.31
C TYR A 79 -2.41 -13.07 0.70
N GLU A 80 -1.28 -13.62 0.23
CA GLU A 80 -0.40 -14.42 1.07
C GLU A 80 0.98 -13.78 1.25
N TYR A 81 1.47 -13.78 2.50
CA TYR A 81 2.87 -13.58 2.83
C TYR A 81 3.52 -14.97 2.86
N VAL A 82 4.26 -15.29 1.81
CA VAL A 82 4.63 -16.67 1.46
C VAL A 82 5.58 -17.30 2.47
N ASP A 83 6.51 -16.52 3.02
CA ASP A 83 7.55 -17.03 3.92
C ASP A 83 6.99 -17.65 5.21
N VAL A 84 5.84 -17.20 5.66
CA VAL A 84 5.20 -17.69 6.89
C VAL A 84 3.81 -18.29 6.63
N GLY A 85 3.38 -18.35 5.38
CA GLY A 85 2.08 -18.90 5.01
C GLY A 85 0.90 -18.11 5.56
N LEU A 86 1.07 -16.82 5.78
CA LEU A 86 0.03 -15.97 6.36
C LEU A 86 -0.90 -15.48 5.27
N ARG A 87 -2.19 -15.84 5.37
CA ARG A 87 -3.21 -15.56 4.37
C ARG A 87 -4.17 -14.48 4.85
N LEU A 88 -4.30 -13.40 4.08
CA LEU A 88 -5.28 -12.35 4.31
C LEU A 88 -6.47 -12.58 3.40
N LYS A 89 -7.62 -12.89 3.98
CA LYS A 89 -8.90 -13.06 3.29
C LYS A 89 -9.85 -11.95 3.70
N PRO A 90 -10.99 -11.77 3.03
CA PRO A 90 -11.91 -10.67 3.38
C PRO A 90 -12.20 -10.62 4.89
N GLY A 91 -11.97 -9.44 5.47
CA GLY A 91 -12.12 -9.24 6.91
C GLY A 91 -10.85 -9.46 7.73
N SER A 92 -9.75 -9.93 7.13
CA SER A 92 -8.48 -10.12 7.84
C SER A 92 -7.81 -8.78 8.12
N PHE A 93 -7.38 -8.62 9.37
CA PHE A 93 -6.51 -7.51 9.78
C PHE A 93 -5.12 -8.06 10.11
N TYR A 94 -4.09 -7.37 9.63
CA TYR A 94 -2.70 -7.76 9.85
C TYR A 94 -1.87 -6.53 10.19
N MET A 95 -1.05 -6.63 11.24
CA MET A 95 -0.12 -5.58 11.61
C MET A 95 1.30 -6.11 11.58
N ASN A 96 2.17 -5.42 10.84
CA ASN A 96 3.59 -5.72 10.77
C ASN A 96 4.36 -4.59 11.45
N PRO A 97 5.05 -4.88 12.59
CA PRO A 97 5.75 -3.81 13.30
C PRO A 97 6.98 -3.32 12.53
N VAL A 98 7.38 -2.10 12.85
CA VAL A 98 8.55 -1.48 12.25
C VAL A 98 9.76 -2.40 12.34
N GLY A 99 10.49 -2.52 11.21
CA GLY A 99 11.71 -3.33 11.15
C GLY A 99 11.52 -4.83 11.08
N HIS A 100 10.30 -5.33 11.20
CA HIS A 100 10.03 -6.77 11.11
C HIS A 100 9.95 -7.19 9.64
N PRO A 101 10.81 -8.11 9.17
CA PRO A 101 10.79 -8.52 7.77
C PRO A 101 9.57 -9.36 7.44
N HIS A 102 9.03 -9.16 6.24
CA HIS A 102 7.95 -9.98 5.71
C HIS A 102 8.02 -10.04 4.18
N GLY A 103 7.23 -10.94 3.61
CA GLY A 103 7.23 -11.19 2.17
C GLY A 103 8.17 -12.32 1.77
N PRO A 104 8.25 -12.63 0.48
CA PRO A 104 7.47 -12.05 -0.59
C PRO A 104 5.97 -12.34 -0.46
N THR A 105 5.18 -11.70 -1.29
CA THR A 105 3.73 -11.88 -1.27
C THR A 105 3.20 -12.32 -2.62
N ILE A 106 2.00 -12.92 -2.63
CA ILE A 106 1.29 -13.24 -3.86
C ILE A 106 -0.23 -13.14 -3.63
N ALA A 107 -0.93 -12.63 -4.63
CA ALA A 107 -2.38 -12.62 -4.65
C ALA A 107 -2.87 -13.87 -5.38
N HIS A 108 -3.53 -14.77 -4.66
CA HIS A 108 -4.09 -16.01 -5.26
C HIS A 108 -5.33 -15.73 -6.09
N GLU A 109 -6.00 -14.62 -5.81
CA GLU A 109 -7.12 -14.06 -6.54
C GLU A 109 -6.91 -12.56 -6.62
N ARG A 110 -7.69 -11.84 -7.42
CA ARG A 110 -7.68 -10.39 -7.32
C ARG A 110 -7.92 -9.99 -5.87
N SER A 111 -7.03 -9.20 -5.31
CA SER A 111 -7.07 -8.84 -3.89
C SER A 111 -7.03 -7.33 -3.74
N VAL A 112 -7.97 -6.81 -2.93
CA VAL A 112 -8.04 -5.39 -2.61
C VAL A 112 -7.85 -5.22 -1.12
N LEU A 113 -6.87 -4.40 -0.74
CA LEU A 113 -6.50 -4.19 0.65
C LEU A 113 -6.39 -2.70 0.94
N ILE A 114 -6.69 -2.35 2.19
CA ILE A 114 -6.32 -1.03 2.72
C ILE A 114 -4.99 -1.20 3.42
N GLU A 115 -4.05 -0.32 3.08
CA GLU A 115 -2.71 -0.31 3.66
C GLU A 115 -2.49 1.01 4.41
N ILE A 116 -2.13 0.91 5.68
CA ILE A 116 -1.90 2.07 6.53
C ILE A 116 -0.47 2.02 7.03
N TYR A 117 0.23 3.16 6.94
CA TYR A 117 1.53 3.35 7.60
C TYR A 117 1.41 4.49 8.60
N ASP A 118 1.97 4.32 9.79
CA ASP A 118 2.00 5.39 10.79
C ASP A 118 3.24 6.30 10.68
N GLY A 119 4.01 6.12 9.61
CA GLY A 119 5.21 6.90 9.31
C GLY A 119 5.72 6.57 7.91
N PRO A 120 7.01 6.81 7.60
CA PRO A 120 7.57 6.51 6.29
C PRO A 120 7.52 5.02 5.96
N HIS A 121 7.48 4.69 4.67
CA HIS A 121 7.36 3.29 4.24
C HIS A 121 8.68 2.54 4.29
N TYR A 122 9.77 3.16 3.84
CA TYR A 122 11.05 2.47 3.65
C TYR A 122 12.22 3.35 4.08
N HIS A 123 13.31 2.72 4.56
CA HIS A 123 14.58 3.39 4.74
C HIS A 123 15.34 3.51 3.42
N GLU A 124 15.23 2.49 2.57
CA GLU A 124 15.87 2.44 1.26
C GLU A 124 14.85 2.00 0.22
N LYS A 125 15.05 2.44 -1.02
CA LYS A 125 14.14 2.08 -2.12
C LYS A 125 14.20 0.57 -2.37
N PRO A 126 13.10 -0.16 -2.20
CA PRO A 126 13.06 -1.59 -2.51
C PRO A 126 13.08 -1.83 -4.02
N VAL A 127 13.45 -3.05 -4.41
CA VAL A 127 13.66 -3.41 -5.82
C VAL A 127 12.40 -3.24 -6.69
N PHE A 128 11.22 -3.37 -6.10
CA PHE A 128 9.96 -3.24 -6.86
C PHE A 128 9.49 -1.79 -7.02
N HIS A 129 10.20 -0.83 -6.42
CA HIS A 129 9.96 0.60 -6.66
C HIS A 129 10.96 1.15 -7.65
N THR A 130 10.49 2.04 -8.52
CA THR A 130 11.36 2.86 -9.38
C THR A 130 11.61 4.20 -8.70
N ASP A 131 12.48 5.01 -9.27
CA ASP A 131 12.70 6.37 -8.77
C ASP A 131 11.43 7.22 -8.86
N GLU A 132 10.55 6.90 -9.81
CA GLU A 132 9.26 7.59 -9.95
C GLU A 132 8.25 7.10 -8.92
N THR A 133 8.14 5.77 -8.72
CA THR A 133 7.12 5.22 -7.82
C THR A 133 7.47 5.39 -6.36
N ILE A 134 8.75 5.50 -6.00
CA ILE A 134 9.12 5.67 -4.60
C ILE A 134 8.69 7.03 -4.04
N GLY A 135 8.71 8.08 -4.87
CA GLY A 135 8.24 9.40 -4.45
C GLY A 135 8.82 9.82 -3.11
N ASP A 136 7.93 10.15 -2.17
CA ASP A 136 8.27 10.62 -0.82
C ASP A 136 8.11 9.53 0.26
N PHE A 137 8.13 8.25 -0.13
CA PHE A 137 7.92 7.13 0.81
C PHE A 137 9.16 6.78 1.64
N LEU A 138 10.32 7.31 1.30
CA LEU A 138 11.53 7.05 2.06
C LEU A 138 11.60 7.86 3.34
N ALA A 139 12.15 7.24 4.39
CA ALA A 139 12.40 7.94 5.64
C ALA A 139 13.43 9.06 5.40
N LYS A 140 13.17 10.23 5.99
CA LYS A 140 14.10 11.34 5.94
C LYS A 140 15.26 11.07 6.90
N SER A 141 16.47 11.35 6.44
CA SER A 141 17.68 11.21 7.28
C SER A 141 17.88 12.42 8.18
#